data_ca9a39ca66d17b0010fd5b741c9f4425
#
_entry.id   ca9a39ca66d17b0010fd5b741c9f4425
#
_cell.length_a   1.000
_cell.length_b   1.000
_cell.length_c   1.000
_cell.angle_alpha   90.00
_cell.angle_beta   90.00
_cell.angle_gamma   90.00
#
_symmetry.space_group_name_H-M   'P 1'
#
loop_
_entity.id
_entity.type
_entity.pdbx_description
1 polymer ?
#
loop_
_entity_poly.entity_id
_entity_poly.type
_entity_poly.pdbx_seq_one_letter_code
_entity_poly.pdbx_strand_id
1 'polypeptide(L)'
;MYFKESLSLFLISILFILLADNINIEDLELLYSWKTGILFAAVVFLVRPLAVFLSTYNSNLKLNEKLFISWVGPRGIVAAGIASLFGSKLIKEGVEGAEYITPLVFMIVLGTVLLNATTARLFAKIVGVFLTKSEGVLIIGASKVSRLLGHYLENNGRHVVLIDSNLTNIKKAKELGLEAFDSNIYSETLADNIELNDVGYLMALTGNSDINKYAIDKFGEQFGENGSFRLVTKDEMLDDQNNPKEGLFSQTDDYNTLSEVTLKFPSIQELTLKDKEHYLELIEITNNDKDIIPLFVKDNTGELHIISSFNKDVKDVDKGSKLVYLGKPFKIK
;
A
#
# COMPACT_ATOMS: atom_id res chain seq x y z
N MET A 1 -8.35 -9.26 17.30
CA MET A 1 -6.98 -8.85 16.97
C MET A 1 -6.56 -7.63 17.78
N TYR A 2 -7.32 -6.57 17.79
CA TYR A 2 -7.04 -5.31 18.53
C TYR A 2 -6.63 -5.46 20.01
N PHE A 3 -7.22 -6.41 20.77
CA PHE A 3 -6.89 -6.58 22.19
C PHE A 3 -5.43 -7.01 22.39
N LYS A 4 -4.92 -7.97 21.58
CA LYS A 4 -3.53 -8.45 21.69
C LYS A 4 -2.53 -7.34 21.34
N GLU A 5 -2.83 -6.54 20.31
CA GLU A 5 -1.99 -5.42 19.87
C GLU A 5 -1.96 -4.31 20.93
N SER A 6 -3.14 -3.91 21.43
CA SER A 6 -3.23 -2.91 22.51
C SER A 6 -2.54 -3.36 23.78
N LEU A 7 -2.67 -4.64 24.14
CA LEU A 7 -1.98 -5.22 25.30
C LEU A 7 -0.46 -5.25 25.10
N SER A 8 0.01 -5.61 23.91
CA SER A 8 1.44 -5.60 23.57
C SER A 8 2.02 -4.19 23.65
N LEU A 9 1.35 -3.20 23.07
CA LEU A 9 1.77 -1.79 23.14
C LEU A 9 1.82 -1.29 24.58
N PHE A 10 0.82 -1.63 25.39
CA PHE A 10 0.76 -1.28 26.79
C PHE A 10 1.92 -1.89 27.60
N LEU A 11 2.17 -3.19 27.42
CA LEU A 11 3.29 -3.90 28.09
C LEU A 11 4.64 -3.36 27.66
N ILE A 12 4.83 -3.06 26.37
CA ILE A 12 6.05 -2.45 25.84
C ILE A 12 6.26 -1.06 26.46
N SER A 13 5.21 -0.25 26.56
CA SER A 13 5.26 1.09 27.15
C SER A 13 5.66 1.04 28.62
N ILE A 14 5.06 0.13 29.40
CA ILE A 14 5.44 -0.08 30.81
C ILE A 14 6.92 -0.52 30.92
N LEU A 15 7.35 -1.44 30.06
CA LEU A 15 8.73 -1.91 30.06
C LEU A 15 9.71 -0.77 29.79
N PHE A 16 9.40 0.12 28.85
CA PHE A 16 10.23 1.30 28.58
C PHE A 16 10.30 2.25 29.78
N ILE A 17 9.19 2.50 30.45
CA ILE A 17 9.13 3.36 31.64
C ILE A 17 9.99 2.76 32.75
N LEU A 18 9.85 1.46 33.03
CA LEU A 18 10.63 0.77 34.04
C LEU A 18 12.13 0.72 33.72
N LEU A 19 12.50 0.57 32.44
CA LEU A 19 13.90 0.64 32.01
C LEU A 19 14.46 2.05 32.14
N ALA A 20 13.69 3.07 31.85
CA ALA A 20 14.11 4.46 32.00
C ALA A 20 14.28 4.85 33.46
N ASP A 21 13.43 4.37 34.35
CA ASP A 21 13.50 4.59 35.80
C ASP A 21 14.78 3.98 36.47
N ASN A 22 15.29 2.92 35.84
CA ASN A 22 16.52 2.24 36.31
C ASN A 22 17.83 2.93 35.90
N ILE A 23 17.75 4.07 35.19
CA ILE A 23 18.94 4.79 34.73
C ILE A 23 19.09 6.06 35.54
N ASN A 24 20.18 6.16 36.28
CA ASN A 24 20.55 7.39 36.97
C ASN A 24 21.19 8.36 35.97
N ILE A 25 20.96 9.65 36.16
CA ILE A 25 21.60 10.71 35.36
C ILE A 25 23.11 10.65 35.48
N GLU A 26 23.63 10.29 36.66
CA GLU A 26 25.06 10.09 36.92
C GLU A 26 25.67 9.00 36.04
N ASP A 27 24.90 7.93 35.71
CA ASP A 27 25.39 6.87 34.83
C ASP A 27 25.54 7.36 33.36
N LEU A 28 24.76 8.39 32.96
CA LEU A 28 24.88 9.01 31.64
C LEU A 28 26.11 9.91 31.54
N GLU A 29 26.57 10.50 32.64
CA GLU A 29 27.81 11.27 32.70
C GLU A 29 29.05 10.40 32.42
N LEU A 30 29.02 9.11 32.83
CA LEU A 30 30.07 8.14 32.52
C LEU A 30 30.25 7.93 30.99
N LEU A 31 29.18 8.18 30.20
CA LEU A 31 29.20 8.05 28.76
C LEU A 31 29.71 9.31 28.05
N TYR A 32 29.92 10.42 28.74
CA TYR A 32 30.42 11.67 28.17
C TYR A 32 31.89 11.57 27.80
N SER A 33 32.18 10.68 26.84
CA SER A 33 33.52 10.45 26.32
C SER A 33 33.47 10.36 24.78
N TRP A 34 34.48 10.90 24.14
CA TRP A 34 34.65 10.80 22.71
C TRP A 34 34.71 9.32 22.22
N LYS A 35 35.25 8.42 23.07
CA LYS A 35 35.28 6.97 22.80
C LYS A 35 33.89 6.37 22.66
N THR A 36 32.95 6.79 23.47
CA THR A 36 31.55 6.38 23.42
C THR A 36 30.86 6.85 22.14
N GLY A 37 31.18 8.10 21.72
CA GLY A 37 30.72 8.62 20.43
C GLY A 37 31.22 7.81 19.23
N ILE A 38 32.51 7.42 19.26
CA ILE A 38 33.07 6.55 18.22
C ILE A 38 32.42 5.18 18.24
N LEU A 39 32.19 4.59 19.41
CA LEU A 39 31.51 3.30 19.53
C LEU A 39 30.09 3.38 18.93
N PHE A 40 29.35 4.43 19.27
CA PHE A 40 28.02 4.66 18.68
C PHE A 40 28.07 4.77 17.14
N ALA A 41 28.98 5.58 16.63
CA ALA A 41 29.19 5.74 15.19
C ALA A 41 29.61 4.42 14.51
N ALA A 42 30.51 3.67 15.10
CA ALA A 42 30.93 2.37 14.59
C ALA A 42 29.76 1.37 14.53
N VAL A 43 28.91 1.36 15.55
CA VAL A 43 27.74 0.51 15.60
C VAL A 43 26.71 0.90 14.51
N VAL A 44 26.49 2.19 14.27
CA VAL A 44 25.52 2.67 13.28
C VAL A 44 26.05 2.52 11.86
N PHE A 45 27.32 2.91 11.60
CA PHE A 45 27.86 3.02 10.23
C PHE A 45 28.65 1.80 9.76
N LEU A 46 29.15 0.93 10.66
CA LEU A 46 29.92 -0.24 10.30
C LEU A 46 29.20 -1.56 10.65
N VAL A 47 28.91 -1.78 11.93
CA VAL A 47 28.39 -3.08 12.40
C VAL A 47 27.05 -3.38 11.75
N ARG A 48 26.17 -2.39 11.68
CA ARG A 48 24.84 -2.59 11.17
C ARG A 48 24.78 -2.78 9.65
N PRO A 49 25.37 -1.94 8.80
CA PRO A 49 25.44 -2.20 7.38
C PRO A 49 26.06 -3.57 7.07
N LEU A 50 27.18 -3.92 7.72
CA LEU A 50 27.80 -5.24 7.57
C LEU A 50 26.83 -6.38 7.89
N ALA A 51 26.11 -6.30 9.01
CA ALA A 51 25.15 -7.32 9.40
C ALA A 51 24.02 -7.47 8.37
N VAL A 52 23.48 -6.35 7.86
CA VAL A 52 22.41 -6.35 6.86
C VAL A 52 22.93 -6.91 5.53
N PHE A 53 24.07 -6.46 5.03
CA PHE A 53 24.61 -6.96 3.77
C PHE A 53 24.99 -8.43 3.82
N LEU A 54 25.50 -8.92 4.97
CA LEU A 54 25.78 -10.34 5.15
C LEU A 54 24.49 -11.19 5.22
N SER A 55 23.49 -10.73 5.97
CA SER A 55 22.22 -11.46 6.13
C SER A 55 21.37 -11.45 4.85
N THR A 56 21.47 -10.40 4.03
CA THR A 56 20.72 -10.26 2.78
C THR A 56 21.51 -10.62 1.53
N TYR A 57 22.63 -11.31 1.67
CA TYR A 57 23.51 -11.65 0.56
C TYR A 57 22.78 -12.43 -0.55
N ASN A 58 21.92 -13.36 -0.17
CA ASN A 58 21.17 -14.22 -1.10
C ASN A 58 19.69 -13.80 -1.25
N SER A 59 19.36 -12.53 -0.96
CA SER A 59 18.00 -12.02 -1.09
C SER A 59 17.80 -11.26 -2.40
N ASN A 60 16.55 -11.17 -2.87
CA ASN A 60 16.17 -10.40 -4.06
C ASN A 60 16.07 -8.89 -3.79
N LEU A 61 16.45 -8.42 -2.61
CA LEU A 61 16.40 -7.01 -2.23
C LEU A 61 17.35 -6.16 -3.09
N LYS A 62 16.84 -5.03 -3.57
CA LYS A 62 17.64 -4.02 -4.29
C LYS A 62 18.66 -3.36 -3.34
N LEU A 63 19.72 -2.80 -3.89
CA LEU A 63 20.75 -2.11 -3.11
C LEU A 63 20.16 -0.97 -2.25
N ASN A 64 19.22 -0.23 -2.80
CA ASN A 64 18.54 0.86 -2.12
C ASN A 64 17.78 0.38 -0.87
N GLU A 65 17.09 -0.75 -0.99
CA GLU A 65 16.36 -1.38 0.12
C GLU A 65 17.31 -1.86 1.22
N LYS A 66 18.44 -2.49 0.82
CA LYS A 66 19.49 -2.91 1.78
C LYS A 66 20.10 -1.73 2.53
N LEU A 67 20.36 -0.62 1.84
CA LEU A 67 20.83 0.62 2.45
C LEU A 67 19.82 1.20 3.43
N PHE A 68 18.54 1.21 3.05
CA PHE A 68 17.47 1.69 3.92
C PHE A 68 17.31 0.83 5.18
N ILE A 69 17.28 -0.50 5.03
CA ILE A 69 17.23 -1.44 6.16
C ILE A 69 18.46 -1.27 7.07
N SER A 70 19.63 -1.02 6.49
CA SER A 70 20.87 -0.75 7.24
C SER A 70 20.74 0.49 8.12
N TRP A 71 20.04 1.51 7.66
CA TRP A 71 19.81 2.75 8.39
C TRP A 71 18.68 2.61 9.43
N VAL A 72 17.50 2.15 9.03
CA VAL A 72 16.24 2.17 9.79
C VAL A 72 15.98 0.85 10.53
N GLY A 73 16.93 0.22 11.11
CA GLY A 73 16.62 -0.99 11.84
C GLY A 73 16.40 -0.72 13.35
N PRO A 74 15.22 -0.95 13.89
CA PRO A 74 14.96 -0.80 15.31
C PRO A 74 15.81 -1.77 16.12
N ARG A 75 16.30 -1.31 17.27
CA ARG A 75 17.01 -2.17 18.22
C ARG A 75 16.05 -2.63 19.29
N GLY A 76 16.15 -3.92 19.64
CA GLY A 76 15.19 -4.55 20.54
C GLY A 76 15.35 -4.08 21.98
N ILE A 77 14.24 -3.78 22.62
CA ILE A 77 14.12 -3.51 24.07
C ILE A 77 14.69 -4.66 24.89
N VAL A 78 14.59 -5.87 24.38
CA VAL A 78 15.11 -7.08 25.01
C VAL A 78 16.60 -6.96 25.28
N ALA A 79 17.38 -6.36 24.38
CA ALA A 79 18.81 -6.13 24.58
C ALA A 79 19.07 -5.19 25.77
N ALA A 80 18.29 -4.13 25.95
CA ALA A 80 18.40 -3.22 27.08
C ALA A 80 18.00 -3.91 28.40
N GLY A 81 16.95 -4.70 28.39
CA GLY A 81 16.52 -5.49 29.56
C GLY A 81 17.57 -6.52 30.00
N ILE A 82 18.14 -7.27 29.05
CA ILE A 82 19.20 -8.22 29.30
C ILE A 82 20.46 -7.51 29.83
N ALA A 83 20.86 -6.40 29.22
CA ALA A 83 22.01 -5.60 29.65
C ALA A 83 21.83 -5.08 31.08
N SER A 84 20.65 -4.57 31.45
CA SER A 84 20.32 -4.12 32.80
C SER A 84 20.46 -5.26 33.82
N LEU A 85 19.90 -6.45 33.49
CA LEU A 85 19.92 -7.60 34.39
C LEU A 85 21.35 -8.15 34.60
N PHE A 86 22.11 -8.32 33.53
CA PHE A 86 23.47 -8.80 33.60
C PHE A 86 24.43 -7.76 34.16
N GLY A 87 24.27 -6.47 33.78
CA GLY A 87 25.06 -5.37 34.33
C GLY A 87 24.93 -5.30 35.86
N SER A 88 23.71 -5.31 36.37
CA SER A 88 23.46 -5.32 37.83
C SER A 88 24.04 -6.53 38.53
N LYS A 89 24.03 -7.71 37.91
CA LYS A 89 24.63 -8.92 38.47
C LYS A 89 26.14 -8.81 38.52
N LEU A 90 26.78 -8.40 37.44
CA LEU A 90 28.22 -8.27 37.34
C LEU A 90 28.80 -7.20 38.29
N ILE A 91 28.06 -6.08 38.49
CA ILE A 91 28.40 -5.07 39.50
C ILE A 91 28.42 -5.68 40.91
N LYS A 92 27.42 -6.51 41.25
CA LYS A 92 27.34 -7.20 42.55
C LYS A 92 28.49 -8.21 42.72
N GLU A 93 28.99 -8.80 41.67
CA GLU A 93 30.13 -9.73 41.65
C GLU A 93 31.48 -8.98 41.64
N GLY A 94 31.49 -7.64 41.60
CA GLY A 94 32.68 -6.83 41.66
C GLY A 94 33.49 -6.83 40.36
N VAL A 95 32.88 -7.11 39.23
CA VAL A 95 33.56 -7.08 37.93
C VAL A 95 33.82 -5.64 37.50
N GLU A 96 35.07 -5.29 37.29
CA GLU A 96 35.50 -3.96 36.84
C GLU A 96 34.96 -3.63 35.48
N GLY A 97 34.37 -2.44 35.31
CA GLY A 97 33.74 -1.98 34.05
C GLY A 97 32.31 -2.43 33.83
N ALA A 98 31.73 -3.21 34.76
CA ALA A 98 30.34 -3.65 34.64
C ALA A 98 29.33 -2.48 34.70
N GLU A 99 29.70 -1.39 35.35
CA GLU A 99 28.94 -0.15 35.46
C GLU A 99 28.64 0.51 34.11
N TYR A 100 29.47 0.28 33.08
CA TYR A 100 29.24 0.82 31.73
C TYR A 100 28.27 0.04 30.88
N ILE A 101 27.96 -1.23 31.19
CA ILE A 101 27.20 -2.13 30.32
C ILE A 101 25.78 -1.58 30.09
N THR A 102 25.05 -1.31 31.17
CA THR A 102 23.66 -0.85 31.09
C THR A 102 23.53 0.52 30.41
N PRO A 103 24.28 1.56 30.82
CA PRO A 103 24.25 2.87 30.19
C PRO A 103 24.63 2.83 28.69
N LEU A 104 25.67 2.08 28.31
CA LEU A 104 26.11 1.95 26.91
C LEU A 104 25.03 1.34 26.02
N VAL A 105 24.43 0.23 26.44
CA VAL A 105 23.38 -0.43 25.66
C VAL A 105 22.14 0.46 25.54
N PHE A 106 21.77 1.12 26.62
CA PHE A 106 20.64 2.05 26.62
C PHE A 106 20.89 3.25 25.70
N MET A 107 22.06 3.86 25.75
CA MET A 107 22.45 4.94 24.84
C MET A 107 22.35 4.50 23.37
N ILE A 108 22.84 3.30 23.06
CA ILE A 108 22.75 2.77 21.69
C ILE A 108 21.29 2.56 21.27
N VAL A 109 20.45 2.00 22.14
CA VAL A 109 19.02 1.79 21.86
C VAL A 109 18.31 3.11 21.68
N LEU A 110 18.38 4.01 22.66
CA LEU A 110 17.70 5.31 22.64
C LEU A 110 18.24 6.20 21.51
N GLY A 111 19.56 6.29 21.36
CA GLY A 111 20.20 7.11 20.33
C GLY A 111 19.83 6.65 18.91
N THR A 112 19.78 5.33 18.68
CA THR A 112 19.36 4.81 17.37
C THR A 112 17.86 4.97 17.10
N VAL A 113 17.00 4.86 18.12
CA VAL A 113 15.57 5.13 17.99
C VAL A 113 15.33 6.60 17.63
N LEU A 114 15.96 7.53 18.35
CA LEU A 114 15.84 8.97 18.06
C LEU A 114 16.40 9.33 16.68
N LEU A 115 17.56 8.78 16.32
CA LEU A 115 18.16 8.98 14.99
C LEU A 115 17.21 8.50 13.90
N ASN A 116 16.65 7.29 14.04
CA ASN A 116 15.76 6.71 13.07
C ASN A 116 14.44 7.50 12.98
N ALA A 117 13.83 7.85 14.11
CA ALA A 117 12.58 8.60 14.14
C ALA A 117 12.69 9.96 13.43
N THR A 118 13.84 10.62 13.54
CA THR A 118 14.08 11.94 12.96
C THR A 118 14.55 11.88 11.50
N THR A 119 15.28 10.84 11.10
CA THR A 119 15.98 10.81 9.80
C THR A 119 15.42 9.78 8.81
N ALA A 120 14.58 8.82 9.23
CA ALA A 120 14.12 7.73 8.37
C ALA A 120 13.42 8.22 7.09
N ARG A 121 12.52 9.20 7.22
CA ARG A 121 11.79 9.77 6.07
C ARG A 121 12.73 10.48 5.09
N LEU A 122 13.69 11.25 5.61
CA LEU A 122 14.68 11.94 4.79
C LEU A 122 15.58 10.94 4.07
N PHE A 123 16.05 9.93 4.80
CA PHE A 123 16.92 8.89 4.25
C PHE A 123 16.20 8.04 3.20
N ALA A 124 14.92 7.69 3.41
CA ALA A 124 14.08 6.99 2.42
C ALA A 124 13.99 7.75 1.10
N LYS A 125 13.85 9.09 1.15
CA LYS A 125 13.85 9.95 -0.04
C LYS A 125 15.20 9.96 -0.75
N ILE A 126 16.30 10.07 0.01
CA ILE A 126 17.66 10.11 -0.56
C ILE A 126 18.01 8.80 -1.26
N VAL A 127 17.66 7.67 -0.65
CA VAL A 127 17.94 6.33 -1.19
C VAL A 127 16.94 5.92 -2.29
N GLY A 128 15.82 6.65 -2.44
CA GLY A 128 14.82 6.39 -3.48
C GLY A 128 13.91 5.19 -3.18
N VAL A 129 13.72 4.84 -1.90
CA VAL A 129 12.74 3.82 -1.47
C VAL A 129 11.46 4.44 -0.91
N PHE A 130 11.37 5.77 -0.94
CA PHE A 130 10.16 6.46 -0.51
C PHE A 130 9.11 6.39 -1.61
N LEU A 131 8.04 5.64 -1.35
CA LEU A 131 6.89 5.62 -2.24
C LEU A 131 6.22 7.02 -2.20
N THR A 132 6.32 7.74 -3.31
CA THR A 132 5.77 9.09 -3.43
C THR A 132 4.28 9.08 -3.79
N LYS A 133 3.80 7.98 -4.38
CA LYS A 133 2.41 7.75 -4.75
C LYS A 133 2.07 6.27 -4.56
N SER A 134 0.95 6.00 -3.92
CA SER A 134 0.36 4.66 -3.83
C SER A 134 -0.54 4.46 -5.06
N GLU A 135 0.04 4.03 -6.19
CA GLU A 135 -0.71 3.89 -7.46
C GLU A 135 -1.21 2.46 -7.71
N GLY A 136 -0.92 1.53 -6.81
CA GLY A 136 -1.43 0.17 -6.86
C GLY A 136 -2.94 0.11 -6.70
N VAL A 137 -3.54 -0.93 -7.25
CA VAL A 137 -5.00 -1.12 -7.30
C VAL A 137 -5.37 -2.46 -6.68
N LEU A 138 -6.17 -2.42 -5.62
CA LEU A 138 -6.82 -3.60 -5.05
C LEU A 138 -8.18 -3.80 -5.72
N ILE A 139 -8.38 -4.93 -6.35
CA ILE A 139 -9.64 -5.29 -7.00
C ILE A 139 -10.32 -6.41 -6.21
N ILE A 140 -11.50 -6.14 -5.69
CA ILE A 140 -12.37 -7.14 -5.06
C ILE A 140 -13.25 -7.78 -6.11
N GLY A 141 -13.10 -9.11 -6.25
CA GLY A 141 -13.67 -9.91 -7.32
C GLY A 141 -12.66 -10.15 -8.45
N ALA A 142 -12.44 -11.42 -8.82
CA ALA A 142 -11.53 -11.82 -9.90
C ALA A 142 -12.30 -12.36 -11.12
N SER A 143 -13.41 -11.70 -11.48
CA SER A 143 -14.25 -12.00 -12.65
C SER A 143 -13.44 -11.84 -13.97
N LYS A 144 -14.04 -12.20 -15.10
CA LYS A 144 -13.38 -11.97 -16.42
C LYS A 144 -13.10 -10.49 -16.65
N VAL A 145 -14.02 -9.61 -16.25
CA VAL A 145 -13.87 -8.15 -16.32
C VAL A 145 -12.68 -7.70 -15.47
N SER A 146 -12.66 -8.10 -14.18
CA SER A 146 -11.62 -7.73 -13.24
C SER A 146 -10.23 -8.15 -13.72
N ARG A 147 -10.11 -9.37 -14.27
CA ARG A 147 -8.85 -9.85 -14.85
C ARG A 147 -8.41 -9.07 -16.08
N LEU A 148 -9.36 -8.68 -16.93
CA LEU A 148 -9.07 -7.86 -18.11
C LEU A 148 -8.58 -6.46 -17.72
N LEU A 149 -9.26 -5.83 -16.74
CA LEU A 149 -8.87 -4.54 -16.17
C LEU A 149 -7.51 -4.64 -15.47
N GLY A 150 -7.32 -5.66 -14.64
CA GLY A 150 -6.07 -5.88 -13.93
C GLY A 150 -4.89 -6.02 -14.89
N HIS A 151 -5.04 -6.83 -15.91
CA HIS A 151 -4.00 -7.01 -16.93
C HIS A 151 -3.69 -5.72 -17.70
N TYR A 152 -4.69 -4.91 -18.02
CA TYR A 152 -4.49 -3.61 -18.64
C TYR A 152 -3.74 -2.65 -17.71
N LEU A 153 -4.11 -2.59 -16.42
CA LEU A 153 -3.46 -1.73 -15.42
C LEU A 153 -2.01 -2.14 -15.18
N GLU A 154 -1.70 -3.44 -15.08
CA GLU A 154 -0.32 -3.93 -14.94
C GLU A 154 0.54 -3.60 -16.17
N ASN A 155 0.01 -3.75 -17.38
CA ASN A 155 0.71 -3.35 -18.61
C ASN A 155 0.98 -1.85 -18.69
N ASN A 156 0.26 -1.04 -17.90
CA ASN A 156 0.50 0.39 -17.73
C ASN A 156 1.31 0.72 -16.45
N GLY A 157 1.99 -0.27 -15.87
CA GLY A 157 2.94 -0.08 -14.78
C GLY A 157 2.32 0.06 -13.38
N ARG A 158 1.03 -0.26 -13.21
CA ARG A 158 0.37 -0.27 -11.90
C ARG A 158 0.42 -1.66 -11.29
N HIS A 159 0.80 -1.77 -10.04
CA HIS A 159 0.66 -3.02 -9.28
C HIS A 159 -0.82 -3.33 -9.05
N VAL A 160 -1.25 -4.55 -9.36
CA VAL A 160 -2.65 -4.96 -9.23
C VAL A 160 -2.76 -6.23 -8.41
N VAL A 161 -3.60 -6.17 -7.39
CA VAL A 161 -3.92 -7.33 -6.56
C VAL A 161 -5.41 -7.65 -6.66
N LEU A 162 -5.74 -8.89 -7.00
CA LEU A 162 -7.12 -9.37 -7.06
C LEU A 162 -7.45 -10.26 -5.87
N ILE A 163 -8.64 -10.09 -5.31
CA ILE A 163 -9.16 -10.93 -4.22
C ILE A 163 -10.52 -11.50 -4.62
N ASP A 164 -10.65 -12.81 -4.50
CA ASP A 164 -11.93 -13.51 -4.74
C ASP A 164 -11.99 -14.77 -3.85
N SER A 165 -13.17 -15.18 -3.43
CA SER A 165 -13.39 -16.44 -2.75
C SER A 165 -13.56 -17.62 -3.71
N ASN A 166 -13.64 -17.37 -5.02
CA ASN A 166 -13.77 -18.41 -6.05
C ASN A 166 -12.39 -18.84 -6.56
N LEU A 167 -11.94 -20.02 -6.13
CA LEU A 167 -10.66 -20.62 -6.53
C LEU A 167 -10.48 -20.72 -8.06
N THR A 168 -11.56 -20.93 -8.82
CA THR A 168 -11.48 -20.99 -10.30
C THR A 168 -11.12 -19.63 -10.88
N ASN A 169 -11.67 -18.53 -10.34
CA ASN A 169 -11.35 -17.18 -10.76
C ASN A 169 -9.89 -16.83 -10.41
N ILE A 170 -9.46 -17.20 -9.20
CA ILE A 170 -8.08 -16.97 -8.74
C ILE A 170 -7.08 -17.73 -9.62
N LYS A 171 -7.36 -19.01 -9.92
CA LYS A 171 -6.50 -19.80 -10.82
C LYS A 171 -6.34 -19.14 -12.19
N LYS A 172 -7.46 -18.70 -12.79
CA LYS A 172 -7.45 -17.99 -14.08
C LYS A 172 -6.73 -16.64 -14.03
N ALA A 173 -6.77 -15.92 -12.90
CA ALA A 173 -6.02 -14.70 -12.72
C ALA A 173 -4.51 -14.97 -12.69
N LYS A 174 -4.07 -15.96 -11.93
CA LYS A 174 -2.67 -16.39 -11.85
C LYS A 174 -2.13 -16.93 -13.18
N GLU A 175 -2.95 -17.62 -13.97
CA GLU A 175 -2.58 -18.07 -15.33
C GLU A 175 -2.30 -16.89 -16.29
N LEU A 176 -2.88 -15.71 -16.03
CA LEU A 176 -2.62 -14.46 -16.75
C LEU A 176 -1.44 -13.66 -16.18
N GLY A 177 -0.77 -14.17 -15.15
CA GLY A 177 0.35 -13.49 -14.49
C GLY A 177 -0.06 -12.51 -13.40
N LEU A 178 -1.37 -12.33 -13.14
CA LEU A 178 -1.88 -11.41 -12.15
C LEU A 178 -1.68 -11.91 -10.72
N GLU A 179 -1.34 -11.02 -9.81
CA GLU A 179 -1.31 -11.31 -8.38
C GLU A 179 -2.74 -11.47 -7.86
N ALA A 180 -3.06 -12.65 -7.33
CA ALA A 180 -4.41 -12.97 -6.92
C ALA A 180 -4.44 -13.89 -5.71
N PHE A 181 -5.31 -13.57 -4.74
CA PHE A 181 -5.44 -14.30 -3.48
C PHE A 181 -6.85 -14.83 -3.27
N ASP A 182 -6.89 -16.10 -2.86
CA ASP A 182 -8.11 -16.71 -2.34
C ASP A 182 -8.35 -16.18 -0.93
N SER A 183 -9.30 -15.28 -0.80
CA SER A 183 -9.68 -14.75 0.50
C SER A 183 -11.14 -14.33 0.53
N ASN A 184 -11.76 -14.55 1.68
CA ASN A 184 -13.07 -14.02 1.96
C ASN A 184 -12.94 -12.57 2.43
N ILE A 185 -13.66 -11.64 1.79
CA ILE A 185 -13.64 -10.21 2.14
C ILE A 185 -14.04 -9.94 3.60
N TYR A 186 -14.80 -10.84 4.21
CA TYR A 186 -15.19 -10.75 5.62
C TYR A 186 -14.09 -11.24 6.59
N SER A 187 -12.98 -11.76 6.07
CA SER A 187 -11.86 -12.19 6.91
C SER A 187 -11.15 -11.00 7.54
N GLU A 188 -10.88 -11.07 8.86
CA GLU A 188 -10.13 -10.05 9.57
C GLU A 188 -8.63 -10.01 9.18
N THR A 189 -8.13 -11.09 8.58
CA THR A 189 -6.70 -11.25 8.27
C THR A 189 -6.35 -10.89 6.81
N LEU A 190 -7.27 -10.28 6.06
CA LEU A 190 -7.07 -9.97 4.65
C LEU A 190 -5.85 -9.04 4.44
N ALA A 191 -5.73 -8.01 5.26
CA ALA A 191 -4.64 -7.05 5.20
C ALA A 191 -3.28 -7.59 5.71
N ASP A 192 -3.29 -8.64 6.54
CA ASP A 192 -2.07 -9.16 7.17
C ASP A 192 -1.27 -10.10 6.26
N ASN A 193 -1.91 -10.65 5.23
CA ASN A 193 -1.34 -11.70 4.38
C ASN A 193 -0.93 -11.22 2.98
N ILE A 194 -1.16 -9.96 2.66
CA ILE A 194 -0.96 -9.42 1.32
C ILE A 194 -0.14 -8.14 1.42
N GLU A 195 0.91 -8.02 0.62
CA GLU A 195 1.69 -6.78 0.52
C GLU A 195 0.90 -5.72 -0.26
N LEU A 196 0.21 -4.84 0.47
CA LEU A 196 -0.65 -3.78 -0.07
C LEU A 196 -0.09 -2.37 0.21
N ASN A 197 1.21 -2.27 0.51
CA ASN A 197 1.83 -1.01 0.94
C ASN A 197 1.85 0.08 -0.16
N ASP A 198 1.76 -0.31 -1.41
CA ASP A 198 1.73 0.58 -2.57
C ASP A 198 0.34 0.76 -3.17
N VAL A 199 -0.68 0.14 -2.56
CA VAL A 199 -2.08 0.24 -3.00
C VAL A 199 -2.70 1.53 -2.50
N GLY A 200 -3.22 2.33 -3.41
CA GLY A 200 -3.92 3.57 -3.13
C GLY A 200 -5.31 3.65 -3.77
N TYR A 201 -5.66 2.67 -4.60
CA TYR A 201 -6.99 2.56 -5.22
C TYR A 201 -7.68 1.26 -4.84
N LEU A 202 -8.93 1.35 -4.45
CA LEU A 202 -9.80 0.20 -4.19
C LEU A 202 -10.92 0.14 -5.21
N MET A 203 -11.09 -1.00 -5.88
CA MET A 203 -12.18 -1.25 -6.83
C MET A 203 -12.96 -2.50 -6.45
N ALA A 204 -14.23 -2.36 -6.10
CA ALA A 204 -15.11 -3.48 -5.80
C ALA A 204 -15.96 -3.82 -7.04
N LEU A 205 -15.58 -4.91 -7.74
CA LEU A 205 -16.11 -5.31 -9.05
C LEU A 205 -16.83 -6.67 -8.98
N THR A 206 -17.53 -6.95 -7.89
CA THR A 206 -18.33 -8.18 -7.77
C THR A 206 -19.77 -7.97 -8.27
N GLY A 207 -20.46 -9.07 -8.56
CA GLY A 207 -21.89 -9.05 -8.93
C GLY A 207 -22.83 -8.83 -7.73
N ASN A 208 -22.31 -8.68 -6.52
CA ASN A 208 -23.09 -8.49 -5.30
C ASN A 208 -22.82 -7.08 -4.73
N SER A 209 -23.88 -6.25 -4.74
CA SER A 209 -23.82 -4.87 -4.26
C SER A 209 -23.45 -4.77 -2.78
N ASP A 210 -23.92 -5.69 -1.92
CA ASP A 210 -23.62 -5.65 -0.49
C ASP A 210 -22.15 -5.95 -0.21
N ILE A 211 -21.55 -6.88 -0.97
CA ILE A 211 -20.11 -7.15 -0.91
C ILE A 211 -19.33 -5.92 -1.37
N ASN A 212 -19.77 -5.27 -2.44
CA ASN A 212 -19.11 -4.08 -2.96
C ASN A 212 -19.17 -2.91 -1.95
N LYS A 213 -20.33 -2.68 -1.32
CA LYS A 213 -20.49 -1.67 -0.25
C LYS A 213 -19.60 -1.99 0.94
N TYR A 214 -19.67 -3.23 1.42
CA TYR A 214 -18.85 -3.67 2.55
C TYR A 214 -17.35 -3.47 2.29
N ALA A 215 -16.90 -3.75 1.07
CA ALA A 215 -15.50 -3.55 0.68
C ALA A 215 -15.08 -2.09 0.82
N ILE A 216 -15.89 -1.16 0.32
CA ILE A 216 -15.61 0.28 0.43
C ILE A 216 -15.62 0.74 1.90
N ASP A 217 -16.64 0.36 2.66
CA ASP A 217 -16.80 0.77 4.06
C ASP A 217 -15.65 0.23 4.95
N LYS A 218 -15.22 -1.01 4.70
CA LYS A 218 -14.21 -1.67 5.53
C LYS A 218 -12.78 -1.30 5.16
N PHE A 219 -12.47 -1.20 3.89
CA PHE A 219 -11.11 -1.11 3.36
C PHE A 219 -10.81 0.22 2.64
N GLY A 220 -11.82 1.06 2.44
CA GLY A 220 -11.67 2.33 1.71
C GLY A 220 -10.68 3.30 2.36
N GLU A 221 -10.66 3.41 3.68
CA GLU A 221 -9.68 4.24 4.39
C GLU A 221 -8.25 3.69 4.31
N GLN A 222 -8.10 2.36 4.26
CA GLN A 222 -6.80 1.71 4.29
C GLN A 222 -6.16 1.62 2.90
N PHE A 223 -6.94 1.31 1.87
CA PHE A 223 -6.45 1.00 0.52
C PHE A 223 -6.97 1.93 -0.57
N GLY A 224 -7.76 2.92 -0.22
CA GLY A 224 -8.39 3.86 -1.13
C GLY A 224 -7.94 5.31 -0.91
N GLU A 225 -6.68 5.55 -0.54
CA GLU A 225 -6.13 6.90 -0.32
C GLU A 225 -6.35 7.82 -1.52
N ASN A 226 -6.20 7.28 -2.74
CA ASN A 226 -6.40 8.02 -3.99
C ASN A 226 -7.82 7.86 -4.56
N GLY A 227 -8.60 6.90 -4.06
CA GLY A 227 -9.99 6.69 -4.42
C GLY A 227 -10.48 5.27 -4.16
N SER A 228 -11.73 5.19 -3.72
CA SER A 228 -12.45 3.94 -3.51
C SER A 228 -13.67 3.90 -4.41
N PHE A 229 -13.79 2.86 -5.22
CA PHE A 229 -14.79 2.76 -6.26
C PHE A 229 -15.48 1.40 -6.24
N ARG A 230 -16.77 1.36 -6.59
CA ARG A 230 -17.55 0.13 -6.70
C ARG A 230 -18.50 0.13 -7.88
N LEU A 231 -18.87 -1.06 -8.33
CA LEU A 231 -20.04 -1.20 -9.20
C LEU A 231 -21.32 -0.92 -8.39
N VAL A 232 -22.19 -0.14 -8.98
CA VAL A 232 -23.49 0.21 -8.43
C VAL A 232 -24.60 -0.47 -9.23
N THR A 233 -25.73 -0.71 -8.60
CA THR A 233 -26.89 -1.28 -9.29
C THR A 233 -27.68 -0.19 -10.01
N LYS A 234 -28.53 -0.59 -10.97
CA LYS A 234 -29.41 0.36 -11.66
C LYS A 234 -30.36 1.06 -10.70
N ASP A 235 -30.84 0.35 -9.69
CA ASP A 235 -31.75 0.92 -8.70
C ASP A 235 -31.06 1.98 -7.84
N GLU A 236 -29.79 1.76 -7.47
CA GLU A 236 -28.98 2.75 -6.75
C GLU A 236 -28.69 3.98 -7.61
N MET A 237 -28.55 3.82 -8.93
CA MET A 237 -28.30 4.95 -9.85
C MET A 237 -29.54 5.82 -10.08
N LEU A 238 -30.73 5.25 -9.90
CA LEU A 238 -32.01 5.96 -10.06
C LEU A 238 -32.46 6.67 -8.78
N ASP A 239 -31.83 6.42 -7.66
CA ASP A 239 -32.12 7.06 -6.37
C ASP A 239 -31.41 8.42 -6.27
N ASP A 240 -32.10 9.48 -6.65
CA ASP A 240 -31.60 10.86 -6.61
C ASP A 240 -31.18 11.33 -5.20
N GLN A 241 -31.64 10.67 -4.12
CA GLN A 241 -31.32 11.02 -2.74
C GLN A 241 -30.03 10.34 -2.23
N ASN A 242 -29.62 9.23 -2.83
CA ASN A 242 -28.53 8.38 -2.37
C ASN A 242 -27.51 8.06 -3.45
N ASN A 243 -27.25 9.01 -4.33
CA ASN A 243 -26.38 8.82 -5.48
C ASN A 243 -24.92 8.52 -5.03
N PRO A 244 -24.42 7.28 -5.13
CA PRO A 244 -23.13 6.90 -4.59
C PRO A 244 -21.98 7.50 -5.41
N LYS A 245 -21.22 8.42 -4.78
CA LYS A 245 -20.08 9.11 -5.41
C LYS A 245 -18.97 8.15 -5.87
N GLU A 246 -18.93 6.96 -5.31
CA GLU A 246 -17.98 5.89 -5.60
C GLU A 246 -18.34 5.03 -6.82
N GLY A 247 -19.43 5.35 -7.54
CA GLY A 247 -19.90 4.54 -8.69
C GLY A 247 -18.91 4.53 -9.85
N LEU A 248 -18.59 3.34 -10.37
CA LEU A 248 -17.83 3.07 -11.60
C LEU A 248 -18.80 2.86 -12.73
N PHE A 249 -18.43 3.15 -13.78
CA PHE A 249 -17.77 3.75 -14.85
C PHE A 249 -18.71 4.79 -15.46
N SER A 250 -19.89 4.37 -15.97
CA SER A 250 -20.97 5.22 -16.43
C SER A 250 -22.26 4.98 -15.61
N GLN A 251 -23.26 5.82 -15.81
CA GLN A 251 -24.55 5.70 -15.12
C GLN A 251 -25.40 4.49 -15.58
N THR A 252 -24.95 3.77 -16.59
CA THR A 252 -25.71 2.64 -17.19
C THR A 252 -25.04 1.29 -17.01
N ASP A 253 -23.82 1.25 -16.44
CA ASP A 253 -22.96 0.07 -16.45
C ASP A 253 -22.98 -0.64 -15.10
N ASP A 254 -23.88 -1.60 -14.97
CA ASP A 254 -23.88 -2.57 -13.88
C ASP A 254 -22.97 -3.79 -14.21
N TYR A 255 -22.83 -4.69 -13.23
CA TYR A 255 -22.04 -5.92 -13.39
C TYR A 255 -22.48 -6.76 -14.60
N ASN A 256 -23.78 -6.84 -14.88
CA ASN A 256 -24.30 -7.66 -15.97
C ASN A 256 -23.91 -7.06 -17.32
N THR A 257 -24.09 -5.75 -17.48
CA THR A 257 -23.69 -5.01 -18.70
C THR A 257 -22.18 -5.16 -18.95
N LEU A 258 -21.34 -4.97 -17.94
CA LEU A 258 -19.90 -5.18 -18.04
C LEU A 258 -19.54 -6.60 -18.45
N SER A 259 -20.21 -7.61 -17.86
CA SER A 259 -19.96 -9.02 -18.17
C SER A 259 -20.36 -9.35 -19.60
N GLU A 260 -21.52 -8.88 -20.07
CA GLU A 260 -22.00 -9.10 -21.45
C GLU A 260 -21.06 -8.45 -22.49
N VAL A 261 -20.67 -7.20 -22.25
CA VAL A 261 -19.75 -6.49 -23.16
C VAL A 261 -18.38 -7.18 -23.19
N THR A 262 -17.87 -7.63 -22.03
CA THR A 262 -16.59 -8.37 -21.96
C THR A 262 -16.67 -9.72 -22.69
N LEU A 263 -17.82 -10.36 -22.74
CA LEU A 263 -17.98 -11.61 -23.50
C LEU A 263 -17.96 -11.36 -25.01
N LYS A 264 -18.62 -10.27 -25.47
CA LYS A 264 -18.69 -9.88 -26.89
C LYS A 264 -17.37 -9.27 -27.39
N PHE A 265 -16.73 -8.45 -26.56
CA PHE A 265 -15.53 -7.66 -26.88
C PHE A 265 -14.46 -7.85 -25.81
N PRO A 266 -13.68 -8.93 -25.83
CA PRO A 266 -12.76 -9.31 -24.75
C PRO A 266 -11.42 -8.55 -24.77
N SER A 267 -11.43 -7.28 -25.19
CA SER A 267 -10.22 -6.44 -25.23
C SER A 267 -10.54 -4.99 -24.86
N ILE A 268 -9.63 -4.37 -24.14
CA ILE A 268 -9.67 -2.93 -23.85
C ILE A 268 -9.09 -2.18 -25.05
N GLN A 269 -9.76 -1.11 -25.44
CA GLN A 269 -9.42 -0.25 -26.58
C GLN A 269 -8.93 1.11 -26.08
N GLU A 270 -8.06 1.76 -26.87
CA GLU A 270 -7.65 3.15 -26.65
C GLU A 270 -8.03 4.01 -27.85
N LEU A 271 -8.62 5.18 -27.60
CA LEU A 271 -8.95 6.18 -28.62
C LEU A 271 -8.32 7.51 -28.26
N THR A 272 -7.49 8.06 -29.15
CA THR A 272 -6.84 9.35 -28.95
C THR A 272 -7.85 10.51 -29.00
N LEU A 273 -7.80 11.36 -27.99
CA LEU A 273 -8.67 12.53 -27.87
C LEU A 273 -8.04 13.73 -28.60
N LYS A 274 -8.90 14.52 -29.26
CA LYS A 274 -8.50 15.76 -29.95
C LYS A 274 -8.43 16.93 -28.96
N ASP A 275 -9.43 17.00 -28.09
CA ASP A 275 -9.63 18.03 -27.08
C ASP A 275 -10.70 17.56 -26.06
N LYS A 276 -11.04 18.42 -25.10
CA LYS A 276 -12.06 18.17 -24.08
C LYS A 276 -13.48 18.05 -24.69
N GLU A 277 -13.80 18.78 -25.75
CA GLU A 277 -15.12 18.69 -26.41
C GLU A 277 -15.30 17.32 -27.05
N HIS A 278 -14.29 16.83 -27.75
CA HIS A 278 -14.32 15.46 -28.31
C HIS A 278 -14.48 14.39 -27.22
N TYR A 279 -13.85 14.56 -26.05
CA TYR A 279 -14.09 13.66 -24.92
C TYR A 279 -15.55 13.65 -24.47
N LEU A 280 -16.16 14.81 -24.30
CA LEU A 280 -17.56 14.94 -23.89
C LEU A 280 -18.51 14.32 -24.91
N GLU A 281 -18.29 14.51 -26.22
CA GLU A 281 -19.04 13.87 -27.28
C GLU A 281 -18.97 12.33 -27.19
N LEU A 282 -17.77 11.78 -26.95
CA LEU A 282 -17.58 10.35 -26.80
C LEU A 282 -18.29 9.80 -25.56
N ILE A 283 -18.24 10.50 -24.45
CA ILE A 283 -18.96 10.11 -23.21
C ILE A 283 -20.48 10.14 -23.43
N GLU A 284 -21.00 11.10 -24.19
CA GLU A 284 -22.43 11.15 -24.55
C GLU A 284 -22.82 9.96 -25.42
N ILE A 285 -21.96 9.55 -26.37
CA ILE A 285 -22.18 8.34 -27.19
C ILE A 285 -22.23 7.09 -26.27
N THR A 286 -21.30 6.98 -25.30
CA THR A 286 -21.29 5.82 -24.39
C THR A 286 -22.54 5.74 -23.52
N ASN A 287 -23.13 6.85 -23.11
CA ASN A 287 -24.38 6.87 -22.35
C ASN A 287 -25.58 6.32 -23.16
N ASN A 288 -25.52 6.43 -24.48
CA ASN A 288 -26.57 5.97 -25.39
C ASN A 288 -26.29 4.57 -25.98
N ASP A 289 -25.10 4.04 -25.84
CA ASP A 289 -24.66 2.78 -26.43
C ASP A 289 -24.08 1.82 -25.39
N LYS A 290 -24.86 0.84 -24.97
CA LYS A 290 -24.49 -0.15 -23.92
C LYS A 290 -23.34 -1.09 -24.31
N ASP A 291 -22.97 -1.14 -25.59
CA ASP A 291 -21.83 -1.95 -26.05
C ASP A 291 -20.48 -1.22 -25.96
N ILE A 292 -20.44 0.00 -25.40
CA ILE A 292 -19.22 0.79 -25.19
C ILE A 292 -19.20 1.32 -23.76
N ILE A 293 -18.22 0.88 -22.97
CA ILE A 293 -18.08 1.25 -21.56
C ILE A 293 -16.78 2.03 -21.37
N PRO A 294 -16.84 3.32 -21.00
CA PRO A 294 -15.65 4.12 -20.71
C PRO A 294 -15.06 3.69 -19.38
N LEU A 295 -13.74 3.53 -19.30
CA LEU A 295 -13.04 3.04 -18.11
C LEU A 295 -12.12 4.09 -17.50
N PHE A 296 -11.22 4.63 -18.32
CA PHE A 296 -10.16 5.54 -17.89
C PHE A 296 -9.90 6.63 -18.94
N VAL A 297 -9.37 7.75 -18.50
CA VAL A 297 -8.64 8.66 -19.36
C VAL A 297 -7.16 8.48 -19.07
N LYS A 298 -6.36 8.18 -20.10
CA LYS A 298 -4.91 8.13 -20.03
C LYS A 298 -4.36 9.44 -20.55
N ASP A 299 -3.70 10.20 -19.71
CA ASP A 299 -3.10 11.48 -20.08
C ASP A 299 -1.80 11.32 -20.89
N ASN A 300 -1.21 12.45 -21.29
CA ASN A 300 0.03 12.45 -22.07
C ASN A 300 1.26 11.99 -21.28
N THR A 301 1.18 11.93 -19.95
CA THR A 301 2.24 11.39 -19.08
C THR A 301 2.13 9.87 -18.89
N GLY A 302 1.00 9.28 -19.31
CA GLY A 302 0.66 7.88 -19.12
C GLY A 302 -0.13 7.63 -17.82
N GLU A 303 -0.47 8.66 -17.05
CA GLU A 303 -1.29 8.54 -15.85
C GLU A 303 -2.73 8.20 -16.22
N LEU A 304 -3.35 7.27 -15.45
CA LEU A 304 -4.70 6.79 -15.68
C LEU A 304 -5.67 7.44 -14.69
N HIS A 305 -6.63 8.18 -15.21
CA HIS A 305 -7.70 8.81 -14.44
C HIS A 305 -8.98 7.99 -14.57
N ILE A 306 -9.48 7.48 -13.44
CA ILE A 306 -10.66 6.62 -13.39
C ILE A 306 -11.91 7.45 -13.74
N ILE A 307 -12.72 6.95 -14.67
CA ILE A 307 -14.03 7.54 -14.97
C ILE A 307 -15.03 6.99 -13.95
N SER A 308 -15.65 7.89 -13.20
CA SER A 308 -16.71 7.55 -12.26
C SER A 308 -18.07 8.08 -12.76
N SER A 309 -19.16 7.42 -12.34
CA SER A 309 -20.53 7.78 -12.74
C SER A 309 -20.88 9.24 -12.44
N PHE A 310 -20.22 9.86 -11.46
CA PHE A 310 -20.53 11.19 -10.94
C PHE A 310 -19.47 12.22 -11.23
N ASN A 311 -18.26 11.81 -11.58
CA ASN A 311 -17.18 12.72 -11.94
C ASN A 311 -16.91 12.67 -13.44
N LYS A 312 -17.81 13.27 -14.21
CA LYS A 312 -17.63 13.40 -15.67
C LYS A 312 -16.56 14.42 -16.05
N ASP A 313 -16.21 15.31 -15.13
CA ASP A 313 -15.14 16.29 -15.31
C ASP A 313 -13.79 15.67 -14.94
N VAL A 314 -13.23 14.88 -15.82
CA VAL A 314 -11.80 14.58 -15.78
C VAL A 314 -11.07 15.88 -16.03
N LYS A 315 -10.38 16.40 -15.01
CA LYS A 315 -9.80 17.77 -15.02
C LYS A 315 -8.71 17.95 -16.08
N ASP A 316 -8.05 16.86 -16.48
CA ASP A 316 -6.83 16.91 -17.27
C ASP A 316 -6.97 16.18 -18.63
N VAL A 317 -8.03 16.52 -19.37
CA VAL A 317 -8.18 16.03 -20.74
C VAL A 317 -7.53 17.01 -21.71
N ASP A 318 -6.29 16.75 -22.07
CA ASP A 318 -5.54 17.51 -23.04
C ASP A 318 -5.53 16.82 -24.42
N LYS A 319 -5.15 17.60 -25.43
CA LYS A 319 -4.92 17.05 -26.78
C LYS A 319 -3.86 15.96 -26.73
N GLY A 320 -4.18 14.77 -27.22
CA GLY A 320 -3.31 13.60 -27.22
C GLY A 320 -3.57 12.62 -26.09
N SER A 321 -4.34 12.99 -25.05
CA SER A 321 -4.87 12.04 -24.07
C SER A 321 -5.68 10.96 -24.77
N LYS A 322 -5.88 9.80 -24.10
CA LYS A 322 -6.60 8.67 -24.67
C LYS A 322 -7.79 8.29 -23.81
N LEU A 323 -8.94 8.11 -24.43
CA LEU A 323 -10.06 7.42 -23.82
C LEU A 323 -9.79 5.92 -23.86
N VAL A 324 -9.75 5.29 -22.71
CA VAL A 324 -9.64 3.84 -22.54
C VAL A 324 -11.02 3.28 -22.26
N TYR A 325 -11.46 2.33 -23.08
CA TYR A 325 -12.82 1.81 -23.00
C TYR A 325 -12.88 0.31 -23.32
N LEU A 326 -13.94 -0.32 -22.86
CA LEU A 326 -14.30 -1.70 -23.18
C LEU A 326 -15.48 -1.68 -24.14
N GLY A 327 -15.43 -2.47 -25.23
CA GLY A 327 -16.56 -2.61 -26.12
C GLY A 327 -16.20 -2.52 -27.60
N LYS A 328 -17.24 -2.25 -28.39
CA LYS A 328 -17.08 -2.13 -29.85
C LYS A 328 -16.33 -0.85 -30.22
N PRO A 329 -15.58 -0.86 -31.35
CA PRO A 329 -14.89 0.34 -31.83
C PRO A 329 -15.88 1.49 -32.10
N PHE A 330 -15.49 2.71 -31.71
CA PHE A 330 -16.25 3.89 -32.09
C PHE A 330 -16.32 4.02 -33.61
N LYS A 331 -17.53 4.25 -34.14
CA LYS A 331 -17.69 4.63 -35.53
C LYS A 331 -17.37 6.12 -35.66
N ILE A 332 -16.09 6.43 -35.84
CA ILE A 332 -15.67 7.80 -36.13
C ILE A 332 -16.11 8.10 -37.57
N LYS A 333 -16.95 9.13 -37.72
CA LYS A 333 -17.30 9.71 -39.03
C LYS A 333 -16.19 10.63 -39.53
#